data_2181c6b28da9554d80bbbcb467f1ecf2
#
_entry.id   2181c6b28da9554d80bbbcb467f1ecf2
#
_cell.length_a   1.000
_cell.length_b   1.000
_cell.length_c   1.000
_cell.angle_alpha   90.00
_cell.angle_beta   90.00
_cell.angle_gamma   90.00
#
_symmetry.space_group_name_H-M   'P 1'
#
loop_
_entity.id
_entity.type
_entity.pdbx_description
1 polymer ?
#
loop_
_entity_poly.entity_id
_entity_poly.type
_entity_poly.pdbx_seq_one_letter_code
_entity_poly.pdbx_strand_id
1 'polypeptide(L)'
;LFFAPIVNWGKYREENGKCCLDVTVRNTGDRPGAEVVQIYVNPPQGKLGKPLRNLVAFQKTGVIDPGESEVLHFAIDPAEFASYDDSGITGHPYCYVLEAGSYGIYVGSDVRSAKQVSSWNAQELTVTQTLACRAGAVTKMNRIHLVPEDGRYTPAFEPVPQRTGCLKTHILEHIPAAHPVPDRQIHWEQVRRGEETLEDFVAQLNPAELDAITRGEGKMRSSLGVDGNAGILGGTTEGLRQKGVPVV
;
A
#
# COMPACT_ATOMS: atom_id res chain seq x y z
N LEU A 1 -24.39 -28.39 3.85
CA LEU A 1 -23.05 -28.83 3.39
C LEU A 1 -22.20 -27.63 2.99
N PHE A 2 -21.61 -26.93 3.99
CA PHE A 2 -20.92 -25.66 3.76
C PHE A 2 -19.60 -25.62 4.55
N PHE A 3 -18.60 -24.91 4.02
CA PHE A 3 -17.54 -24.33 4.80
C PHE A 3 -18.14 -23.24 5.69
N ALA A 4 -17.93 -23.32 6.99
CA ALA A 4 -18.51 -22.39 7.96
C ALA A 4 -17.38 -21.89 8.90
N PRO A 5 -16.68 -20.81 8.52
CA PRO A 5 -15.60 -20.26 9.34
C PRO A 5 -16.16 -19.51 10.55
N ILE A 6 -15.57 -19.75 11.71
CA ILE A 6 -15.71 -18.89 12.87
C ILE A 6 -14.36 -18.22 13.08
N VAL A 7 -14.35 -16.89 13.02
CA VAL A 7 -13.18 -16.04 13.30
C VAL A 7 -13.21 -15.66 14.77
N ASN A 8 -12.24 -16.13 15.53
CA ASN A 8 -12.05 -15.76 16.93
C ASN A 8 -10.70 -15.07 17.07
N TRP A 9 -10.69 -13.91 17.74
CA TRP A 9 -9.43 -13.27 18.11
C TRP A 9 -8.89 -13.89 19.39
N GLY A 10 -7.57 -14.09 19.44
CA GLY A 10 -6.89 -14.55 20.63
C GLY A 10 -6.40 -13.39 21.48
N LYS A 11 -5.15 -13.01 21.31
CA LYS A 11 -4.49 -12.03 22.14
C LYS A 11 -4.07 -10.82 21.33
N TYR A 12 -4.46 -9.63 21.81
CA TYR A 12 -3.88 -8.35 21.38
C TYR A 12 -2.69 -8.01 22.29
N ARG A 13 -1.62 -7.50 21.72
CA ARG A 13 -0.46 -7.00 22.44
C ARG A 13 0.24 -5.89 21.62
N GLU A 14 0.87 -4.99 22.32
CA GLU A 14 1.78 -4.02 21.70
C GLU A 14 3.21 -4.51 21.91
N GLU A 15 3.92 -4.74 20.83
CA GLU A 15 5.26 -5.30 20.86
C GLU A 15 6.13 -4.65 19.79
N ASN A 16 7.30 -4.15 20.19
CA ASN A 16 8.25 -3.45 19.31
C ASN A 16 7.60 -2.31 18.49
N GLY A 17 6.69 -1.55 19.12
CA GLY A 17 5.96 -0.45 18.48
C GLY A 17 4.86 -0.87 17.52
N LYS A 18 4.55 -2.17 17.41
CA LYS A 18 3.49 -2.70 16.53
C LYS A 18 2.30 -3.20 17.33
N CYS A 19 1.13 -3.10 16.69
CA CYS A 19 -0.10 -3.76 17.14
C CYS A 19 -0.11 -5.21 16.66
N CYS A 20 0.12 -6.15 17.57
CA CYS A 20 0.16 -7.57 17.26
C CYS A 20 -1.15 -8.26 17.64
N LEU A 21 -1.70 -9.06 16.73
CA LEU A 21 -2.91 -9.84 16.96
C LEU A 21 -2.70 -11.29 16.51
N ASP A 22 -3.18 -12.22 17.33
CA ASP A 22 -3.34 -13.62 16.96
C ASP A 22 -4.82 -13.87 16.70
N VAL A 23 -5.16 -14.38 15.52
CA VAL A 23 -6.55 -14.63 15.11
C VAL A 23 -6.71 -16.08 14.74
N THR A 24 -7.58 -16.79 15.44
CA THR A 24 -7.89 -18.19 15.17
C THR A 24 -9.10 -18.29 14.26
N VAL A 25 -8.97 -19.00 13.16
CA VAL A 25 -10.06 -19.36 12.27
C VAL A 25 -10.34 -20.83 12.43
N ARG A 26 -11.58 -21.18 12.79
CA ARG A 26 -12.04 -22.58 12.91
C ARG A 26 -13.07 -22.89 11.84
N ASN A 27 -12.91 -24.01 11.17
CA ASN A 27 -13.92 -24.53 10.29
C ASN A 27 -14.94 -25.36 11.09
N THR A 28 -16.16 -24.86 11.23
CA THR A 28 -17.29 -25.57 11.90
C THR A 28 -18.25 -26.22 10.92
N GLY A 29 -17.96 -26.14 9.62
CA GLY A 29 -18.69 -26.79 8.56
C GLY A 29 -18.27 -28.25 8.36
N ASP A 30 -18.79 -28.84 7.31
CA ASP A 30 -18.57 -30.25 6.93
C ASP A 30 -17.72 -30.41 5.66
N ARG A 31 -17.14 -29.30 5.15
CA ARG A 31 -16.25 -29.30 3.99
C ARG A 31 -14.98 -28.51 4.26
N PRO A 32 -13.84 -28.90 3.69
CA PRO A 32 -12.63 -28.09 3.70
C PRO A 32 -12.84 -26.74 3.02
N GLY A 33 -12.20 -25.71 3.52
CA GLY A 33 -12.27 -24.36 2.94
C GLY A 33 -11.24 -23.41 3.52
N ALA A 34 -11.16 -22.22 2.97
CA ALA A 34 -10.26 -21.17 3.42
C ALA A 34 -11.03 -19.85 3.61
N GLU A 35 -10.57 -19.02 4.54
CA GLU A 35 -11.19 -17.72 4.86
C GLU A 35 -10.17 -16.60 4.79
N VAL A 36 -10.63 -15.38 4.50
CA VAL A 36 -9.83 -14.15 4.57
C VAL A 36 -10.16 -13.42 5.85
N VAL A 37 -9.21 -13.37 6.77
CA VAL A 37 -9.30 -12.51 7.95
C VAL A 37 -8.92 -11.11 7.57
N GLN A 38 -9.74 -10.14 7.97
CA GLN A 38 -9.58 -8.72 7.71
C GLN A 38 -9.50 -7.95 9.02
N ILE A 39 -8.51 -7.08 9.13
CA ILE A 39 -8.32 -6.20 10.28
C ILE A 39 -8.69 -4.79 9.87
N TYR A 40 -9.59 -4.19 10.61
CA TYR A 40 -10.04 -2.82 10.39
C TYR A 40 -9.70 -1.93 11.58
N VAL A 41 -9.50 -0.66 11.30
CA VAL A 41 -9.34 0.37 12.33
C VAL A 41 -10.44 1.40 12.21
N ASN A 42 -11.04 1.74 13.34
CA ASN A 42 -11.96 2.86 13.51
C ASN A 42 -11.18 4.04 14.12
N PRO A 43 -10.70 5.00 13.32
CA PRO A 43 -9.95 6.13 13.80
C PRO A 43 -10.86 7.14 14.53
N PRO A 44 -10.33 7.93 15.48
CA PRO A 44 -11.05 9.07 16.01
C PRO A 44 -11.38 10.04 14.87
N GLN A 45 -12.59 10.57 14.82
CA GLN A 45 -13.00 11.44 13.70
C GLN A 45 -12.18 12.73 13.64
N GLY A 46 -11.88 13.34 14.78
CA GLY A 46 -10.99 14.49 14.86
C GLY A 46 -11.40 15.63 13.93
N LYS A 47 -10.40 16.25 13.29
CA LYS A 47 -10.61 17.35 12.34
C LYS A 47 -10.74 16.87 10.89
N LEU A 48 -10.25 15.69 10.55
CA LEU A 48 -10.14 15.23 9.17
C LEU A 48 -11.40 14.61 8.56
N GLY A 49 -12.38 14.20 9.37
CA GLY A 49 -13.57 13.54 8.85
C GLY A 49 -13.24 12.23 8.15
N LYS A 50 -12.90 11.20 8.91
CA LYS A 50 -12.37 9.93 8.42
C LYS A 50 -13.48 8.90 8.15
N PRO A 51 -13.22 7.89 7.30
CA PRO A 51 -14.09 6.73 7.21
C PRO A 51 -14.25 6.06 8.57
N LEU A 52 -15.44 5.51 8.83
CA LEU A 52 -15.71 4.81 10.09
C LEU A 52 -14.77 3.62 10.29
N ARG A 53 -14.40 2.93 9.21
CA ARG A 53 -13.51 1.78 9.25
C ARG A 53 -12.58 1.78 8.05
N ASN A 54 -11.29 1.65 8.31
CA ASN A 54 -10.25 1.46 7.32
C ASN A 54 -9.71 0.03 7.41
N LEU A 55 -9.62 -0.67 6.28
CA LEU A 55 -8.91 -1.94 6.19
C LEU A 55 -7.41 -1.68 6.27
N VAL A 56 -6.75 -2.23 7.29
CA VAL A 56 -5.32 -1.99 7.53
C VAL A 56 -4.46 -3.25 7.34
N ALA A 57 -5.06 -4.42 7.45
CA ALA A 57 -4.38 -5.68 7.16
C ALA A 57 -5.39 -6.76 6.77
N PHE A 58 -4.92 -7.74 6.00
CA PHE A 58 -5.68 -8.95 5.73
C PHE A 58 -4.74 -10.13 5.46
N GLN A 59 -5.22 -11.32 5.73
CA GLN A 59 -4.49 -12.56 5.43
C GLN A 59 -5.49 -13.69 5.18
N LYS A 60 -5.18 -14.52 4.19
CA LYS A 60 -5.98 -15.71 3.87
C LYS A 60 -5.39 -16.93 4.58
N THR A 61 -6.25 -17.77 5.15
CA THR A 61 -5.86 -19.08 5.69
C THR A 61 -5.46 -20.05 4.56
N GLY A 62 -4.76 -21.10 4.92
CA GLY A 62 -4.74 -22.33 4.14
C GLY A 62 -6.14 -22.96 4.07
N VAL A 63 -6.22 -24.13 3.45
CA VAL A 63 -7.43 -24.93 3.48
C VAL A 63 -7.54 -25.61 4.85
N ILE A 64 -8.62 -25.32 5.57
CA ILE A 64 -8.89 -25.85 6.92
C ILE A 64 -9.92 -26.99 6.80
N ASP A 65 -9.57 -28.17 7.27
CA ASP A 65 -10.47 -29.31 7.29
C ASP A 65 -11.60 -29.13 8.33
N PRO A 66 -12.74 -29.85 8.17
CA PRO A 66 -13.83 -29.79 9.13
C PRO A 66 -13.38 -30.06 10.57
N GLY A 67 -13.73 -29.14 11.48
CA GLY A 67 -13.38 -29.22 12.91
C GLY A 67 -12.00 -28.67 13.25
N GLU A 68 -11.11 -28.48 12.28
CA GLU A 68 -9.75 -27.95 12.46
C GLU A 68 -9.71 -26.42 12.56
N SER A 69 -8.54 -25.90 12.94
CA SER A 69 -8.31 -24.47 13.13
C SER A 69 -6.92 -24.09 12.65
N GLU A 70 -6.80 -22.83 12.21
CA GLU A 70 -5.52 -22.19 11.88
C GLU A 70 -5.39 -20.87 12.64
N VAL A 71 -4.18 -20.52 13.06
CA VAL A 71 -3.89 -19.25 13.70
C VAL A 71 -3.12 -18.35 12.74
N LEU A 72 -3.64 -17.17 12.49
CA LEU A 72 -2.99 -16.12 11.71
C LEU A 72 -2.38 -15.09 12.66
N HIS A 73 -1.16 -14.64 12.36
CA HIS A 73 -0.43 -13.67 13.14
C HIS A 73 -0.30 -12.36 12.39
N PHE A 74 -0.77 -11.26 12.98
CA PHE A 74 -0.67 -9.92 12.43
C PHE A 74 0.27 -9.07 13.27
N ALA A 75 1.11 -8.26 12.62
CA ALA A 75 1.98 -7.27 13.25
C ALA A 75 1.88 -5.96 12.46
N ILE A 76 0.98 -5.06 12.88
CA ILE A 76 0.58 -3.86 12.15
C ILE A 76 1.30 -2.67 12.75
N ASP A 77 1.95 -1.87 11.92
CA ASP A 77 2.51 -0.59 12.33
C ASP A 77 1.38 0.42 12.54
N PRO A 78 1.30 1.12 13.69
CA PRO A 78 0.33 2.18 13.88
C PRO A 78 0.37 3.29 12.82
N ALA A 79 1.48 3.48 12.12
CA ALA A 79 1.57 4.40 10.99
C ALA A 79 0.55 4.08 9.87
N GLU A 80 0.13 2.82 9.72
CA GLU A 80 -0.91 2.40 8.78
C GLU A 80 -2.31 2.92 9.16
N PHE A 81 -2.49 3.42 10.37
CA PHE A 81 -3.76 4.03 10.82
C PHE A 81 -3.85 5.51 10.46
N ALA A 82 -2.77 6.10 9.96
CA ALA A 82 -2.71 7.52 9.64
C ALA A 82 -3.68 7.91 8.52
N SER A 83 -4.15 9.14 8.59
CA SER A 83 -5.02 9.75 7.60
C SER A 83 -4.32 10.94 6.95
N TYR A 84 -4.59 11.16 5.67
CA TYR A 84 -3.97 12.23 4.90
C TYR A 84 -4.67 13.57 5.12
N ASP A 85 -3.92 14.59 5.54
CA ASP A 85 -4.38 15.97 5.65
C ASP A 85 -4.03 16.73 4.37
N ASP A 86 -4.96 16.78 3.45
CA ASP A 86 -4.80 17.48 2.18
C ASP A 86 -5.06 18.99 2.29
N SER A 87 -5.76 19.42 3.34
CA SER A 87 -6.20 20.82 3.54
C SER A 87 -5.32 21.60 4.50
N GLY A 88 -4.55 20.92 5.35
CA GLY A 88 -3.80 21.55 6.43
C GLY A 88 -4.65 21.85 7.66
N ILE A 89 -5.86 21.28 7.77
CA ILE A 89 -6.78 21.55 8.91
C ILE A 89 -6.19 21.11 10.26
N THR A 90 -5.29 20.14 10.24
CA THR A 90 -4.56 19.70 11.45
C THR A 90 -3.35 20.57 11.75
N GLY A 91 -2.97 21.48 10.86
CA GLY A 91 -1.73 22.28 10.89
C GLY A 91 -0.58 21.63 10.08
N HIS A 92 -0.79 20.47 9.49
CA HIS A 92 0.22 19.71 8.74
C HIS A 92 -0.25 19.39 7.32
N PRO A 93 -0.29 20.39 6.42
CA PRO A 93 -0.78 20.18 5.06
C PRO A 93 0.07 19.15 4.33
N TYR A 94 -0.60 18.29 3.57
CA TYR A 94 0.02 17.24 2.74
C TYR A 94 0.78 16.17 3.52
N CYS A 95 0.40 15.97 4.77
CA CYS A 95 0.98 14.94 5.63
C CYS A 95 0.00 13.80 5.91
N TYR A 96 0.52 12.60 6.13
CA TYR A 96 -0.21 11.58 6.84
C TYR A 96 -0.04 11.81 8.33
N VAL A 97 -1.15 11.85 9.06
CA VAL A 97 -1.16 12.15 10.49
C VAL A 97 -1.99 11.13 11.26
N LEU A 98 -1.53 10.83 12.46
CA LEU A 98 -2.31 10.19 13.52
C LEU A 98 -2.84 11.30 14.42
N GLU A 99 -4.14 11.55 14.42
CA GLU A 99 -4.72 12.49 15.40
C GLU A 99 -4.81 11.83 16.77
N ALA A 100 -4.68 12.63 17.83
CA ALA A 100 -4.82 12.12 19.18
C ALA A 100 -6.20 11.49 19.41
N GLY A 101 -6.22 10.36 20.10
CA GLY A 101 -7.46 9.65 20.43
C GLY A 101 -7.34 8.14 20.32
N SER A 102 -8.47 7.48 20.47
CA SER A 102 -8.57 6.01 20.45
C SER A 102 -8.90 5.50 19.07
N TYR A 103 -8.12 4.55 18.62
CA TYR A 103 -8.26 3.81 17.37
C TYR A 103 -8.80 2.42 17.68
N GLY A 104 -10.08 2.20 17.47
CA GLY A 104 -10.70 0.89 17.69
C GLY A 104 -10.21 -0.14 16.67
N ILE A 105 -9.75 -1.30 17.13
CA ILE A 105 -9.26 -2.39 16.28
C ILE A 105 -10.36 -3.43 16.16
N TYR A 106 -10.71 -3.78 14.90
CA TYR A 106 -11.79 -4.71 14.57
C TYR A 106 -11.26 -5.87 13.74
N VAL A 107 -11.81 -7.06 13.97
CA VAL A 107 -11.47 -8.30 13.26
C VAL A 107 -12.73 -8.95 12.73
N GLY A 108 -12.69 -9.42 11.51
CA GLY A 108 -13.78 -10.15 10.86
C GLY A 108 -13.43 -10.67 9.49
N SER A 109 -14.37 -11.30 8.83
CA SER A 109 -14.26 -11.71 7.41
C SER A 109 -14.75 -10.63 6.45
N ASP A 110 -15.47 -9.63 6.96
CA ASP A 110 -15.94 -8.47 6.21
C ASP A 110 -16.14 -7.26 7.12
N VAL A 111 -16.31 -6.08 6.53
CA VAL A 111 -16.42 -4.80 7.25
C VAL A 111 -17.66 -4.72 8.15
N ARG A 112 -18.75 -5.43 7.84
CA ARG A 112 -20.01 -5.38 8.56
C ARG A 112 -20.03 -6.34 9.75
N SER A 113 -19.47 -7.53 9.56
CA SER A 113 -19.39 -8.58 10.61
C SER A 113 -18.21 -8.35 11.58
N ALA A 114 -17.23 -7.50 11.22
CA ALA A 114 -16.07 -7.22 12.05
C ALA A 114 -16.46 -6.70 13.43
N LYS A 115 -15.87 -7.30 14.48
CA LYS A 115 -16.10 -6.95 15.89
C LYS A 115 -14.87 -6.28 16.47
N GLN A 116 -15.10 -5.31 17.36
CA GLN A 116 -14.02 -4.68 18.10
C GLN A 116 -13.37 -5.67 19.06
N VAL A 117 -12.06 -5.76 18.97
CA VAL A 117 -11.25 -6.71 19.76
C VAL A 117 -10.32 -5.98 20.72
N SER A 118 -9.91 -4.75 20.36
CA SER A 118 -9.01 -3.91 21.16
C SER A 118 -9.11 -2.45 20.72
N SER A 119 -8.25 -1.62 21.27
CA SER A 119 -7.98 -0.26 20.82
C SER A 119 -6.51 0.08 21.01
N TRP A 120 -6.00 0.94 20.15
CA TRP A 120 -4.72 1.60 20.29
C TRP A 120 -4.94 3.10 20.50
N ASN A 121 -4.09 3.76 21.29
CA ASN A 121 -4.31 5.17 21.65
C ASN A 121 -3.10 6.03 21.21
N ALA A 122 -3.37 7.03 20.37
CA ALA A 122 -2.42 8.10 20.11
C ALA A 122 -2.55 9.18 21.21
N GLN A 123 -1.46 9.46 21.90
CA GLN A 123 -1.46 10.46 22.97
C GLN A 123 -1.53 11.89 22.43
N GLU A 124 -0.89 12.11 21.27
CA GLU A 124 -0.80 13.40 20.61
C GLU A 124 -0.88 13.23 19.09
N LEU A 125 -1.07 14.35 18.37
CA LEU A 125 -1.01 14.33 16.93
C LEU A 125 0.43 14.04 16.50
N THR A 126 0.59 13.01 15.64
CA THR A 126 1.89 12.59 15.12
C THR A 126 1.87 12.59 13.60
N VAL A 127 2.85 13.24 12.98
CA VAL A 127 3.08 13.17 11.52
C VAL A 127 3.88 11.92 11.22
N THR A 128 3.30 11.00 10.44
CA THR A 128 3.97 9.76 10.02
C THR A 128 4.69 9.90 8.70
N GLN A 129 4.17 10.74 7.80
CA GLN A 129 4.78 11.00 6.50
C GLN A 129 4.44 12.40 6.01
N THR A 130 5.43 13.09 5.44
CA THR A 130 5.24 14.38 4.78
C THR A 130 5.34 14.21 3.27
N LEU A 131 4.34 14.71 2.55
CA LEU A 131 4.27 14.67 1.10
C LEU A 131 4.18 16.09 0.52
N ALA A 132 4.05 16.18 -0.80
CA ALA A 132 3.80 17.43 -1.50
C ALA A 132 2.54 17.28 -2.37
N CYS A 133 1.71 18.33 -2.41
CA CYS A 133 0.49 18.33 -3.22
C CYS A 133 0.82 18.42 -4.72
N ARG A 134 1.05 17.26 -5.34
CA ARG A 134 1.39 17.18 -6.78
C ARG A 134 0.20 16.84 -7.65
N ALA A 135 -0.74 16.07 -7.12
CA ALA A 135 -1.96 15.62 -7.81
C ALA A 135 -3.22 16.37 -7.36
N GLY A 136 -3.06 17.55 -6.76
CA GLY A 136 -4.20 18.37 -6.34
C GLY A 136 -5.06 18.87 -7.51
N ALA A 137 -6.28 19.28 -7.21
CA ALA A 137 -7.22 19.80 -8.19
C ALA A 137 -6.65 21.02 -8.93
N VAL A 138 -6.82 21.07 -10.25
CA VAL A 138 -6.42 22.20 -11.09
C VAL A 138 -7.52 23.26 -11.22
N THR A 139 -8.76 22.88 -10.97
CA THR A 139 -9.94 23.76 -10.98
C THR A 139 -10.55 23.84 -9.59
N LYS A 140 -11.16 24.99 -9.29
CA LYS A 140 -11.87 25.17 -8.02
C LYS A 140 -13.08 24.26 -7.98
N MET A 141 -13.18 23.46 -6.91
CA MET A 141 -14.31 22.58 -6.64
C MET A 141 -14.46 22.39 -5.13
N ASN A 142 -15.66 22.01 -4.72
CA ASN A 142 -15.94 21.67 -3.33
C ASN A 142 -16.13 20.15 -3.22
N ARG A 143 -15.78 19.61 -2.05
CA ARG A 143 -16.09 18.24 -1.67
C ARG A 143 -17.02 18.24 -0.46
N ILE A 144 -17.72 17.13 -0.27
CA ILE A 144 -18.51 16.88 0.93
C ILE A 144 -17.56 16.37 2.03
N HIS A 145 -17.72 16.90 3.25
CA HIS A 145 -17.18 16.31 4.44
C HIS A 145 -18.27 16.18 5.50
N LEU A 146 -18.08 15.31 6.46
CA LEU A 146 -19.05 15.05 7.53
C LEU A 146 -18.67 15.80 8.79
N VAL A 147 -19.59 16.62 9.28
CA VAL A 147 -19.45 17.35 10.54
C VAL A 147 -20.24 16.63 11.63
N PRO A 148 -19.63 16.29 12.77
CA PRO A 148 -20.35 15.71 13.89
C PRO A 148 -21.22 16.78 14.54
N GLU A 149 -22.53 16.49 14.71
CA GLU A 149 -23.51 17.35 15.33
C GLU A 149 -24.50 16.48 16.12
N ASP A 150 -24.60 16.69 17.42
CA ASP A 150 -25.54 15.99 18.35
C ASP A 150 -25.55 14.45 18.17
N GLY A 151 -24.37 13.83 18.03
CA GLY A 151 -24.23 12.39 17.86
C GLY A 151 -24.60 11.86 16.47
N ARG A 152 -24.85 12.76 15.52
CA ARG A 152 -25.07 12.46 14.09
C ARG A 152 -24.00 13.13 13.24
N TYR A 153 -23.93 12.74 11.98
CA TYR A 153 -23.07 13.38 11.01
C TYR A 153 -23.90 14.11 9.96
N THR A 154 -23.64 15.42 9.84
CA THR A 154 -24.30 16.28 8.83
C THR A 154 -23.33 16.54 7.68
N PRO A 155 -23.73 16.41 6.42
CA PRO A 155 -22.88 16.74 5.28
C PRO A 155 -22.67 18.26 5.20
N ALA A 156 -21.42 18.66 5.09
CA ALA A 156 -20.99 20.03 4.80
C ALA A 156 -20.12 20.06 3.56
N PHE A 157 -19.86 21.24 3.02
CA PHE A 157 -19.03 21.43 1.84
C PHE A 157 -17.79 22.24 2.21
N GLU A 158 -16.63 21.79 1.73
CA GLU A 158 -15.37 22.51 1.86
C GLU A 158 -14.63 22.58 0.53
N PRO A 159 -13.84 23.64 0.29
CA PRO A 159 -13.05 23.72 -0.93
C PRO A 159 -11.98 22.63 -0.97
N VAL A 160 -11.84 21.98 -2.13
CA VAL A 160 -10.76 21.03 -2.37
C VAL A 160 -9.45 21.82 -2.52
N PRO A 161 -8.36 21.44 -1.81
CA PRO A 161 -7.07 22.06 -1.97
C PRO A 161 -6.60 22.00 -3.41
N GLN A 162 -6.13 23.14 -3.93
CA GLN A 162 -5.59 23.20 -5.27
C GLN A 162 -4.12 22.81 -5.28
N ARG A 163 -3.67 22.27 -6.41
CA ARG A 163 -2.26 21.97 -6.62
C ARG A 163 -1.42 23.24 -6.47
N THR A 164 -0.44 23.22 -5.59
CA THR A 164 0.46 24.35 -5.30
C THR A 164 1.80 24.24 -6.02
N GLY A 165 2.15 23.05 -6.53
CA GLY A 165 3.44 22.78 -7.17
C GLY A 165 3.33 22.48 -8.66
N CYS A 166 4.37 22.80 -9.40
CA CYS A 166 4.55 22.38 -10.78
C CYS A 166 5.23 21.01 -10.81
N LEU A 167 4.57 20.01 -11.39
CA LEU A 167 5.10 18.64 -11.48
C LEU A 167 6.45 18.61 -12.24
N LYS A 168 6.56 19.37 -13.33
CA LYS A 168 7.80 19.45 -14.11
C LYS A 168 8.96 19.99 -13.28
N THR A 169 8.74 21.07 -12.54
CA THR A 169 9.77 21.65 -11.66
C THR A 169 10.19 20.63 -10.61
N HIS A 170 9.22 19.98 -9.97
CA HIS A 170 9.52 18.95 -8.98
C HIS A 170 10.36 17.79 -9.54
N ILE A 171 10.00 17.27 -10.71
CA ILE A 171 10.77 16.21 -11.36
C ILE A 171 12.21 16.67 -11.58
N LEU A 172 12.40 17.89 -12.13
CA LEU A 172 13.74 18.43 -12.42
C LEU A 172 14.57 18.64 -11.14
N GLU A 173 13.96 19.09 -10.06
CA GLU A 173 14.61 19.32 -8.76
C GLU A 173 14.98 18.01 -8.04
N HIS A 174 14.30 16.91 -8.35
CA HIS A 174 14.48 15.62 -7.68
C HIS A 174 15.02 14.52 -8.61
N ILE A 175 15.55 14.90 -9.77
CA ILE A 175 16.30 13.97 -10.59
C ILE A 175 17.54 13.53 -9.78
N PRO A 176 17.68 12.24 -9.49
CA PRO A 176 18.88 11.76 -8.82
C PRO A 176 20.13 12.17 -9.61
N ALA A 177 21.17 12.58 -8.90
CA ALA A 177 22.47 12.81 -9.54
C ALA A 177 22.88 11.50 -10.26
N ALA A 178 23.21 11.62 -11.53
CA ALA A 178 23.74 10.48 -12.26
C ALA A 178 25.07 10.07 -11.61
N HIS A 179 25.11 8.87 -11.07
CA HIS A 179 26.33 8.25 -10.62
C HIS A 179 26.73 7.21 -11.67
N PRO A 180 27.49 7.62 -12.73
CA PRO A 180 27.91 6.68 -13.74
C PRO A 180 28.84 5.65 -13.09
N VAL A 181 28.34 4.45 -12.96
CA VAL A 181 29.14 3.29 -12.57
C VAL A 181 29.67 2.68 -13.87
N PRO A 182 30.97 2.35 -13.95
CA PRO A 182 31.49 1.64 -15.11
C PRO A 182 30.72 0.34 -15.36
N ASP A 183 30.47 0.04 -16.64
CA ASP A 183 29.86 -1.25 -17.01
C ASP A 183 30.78 -2.39 -16.56
N ARG A 184 30.33 -3.14 -15.56
CA ARG A 184 31.03 -4.29 -14.98
C ARG A 184 30.77 -5.57 -15.78
N GLN A 185 29.95 -5.49 -16.82
CA GLN A 185 29.52 -6.61 -17.64
C GLN A 185 28.82 -7.72 -16.84
N ILE A 186 28.11 -7.32 -15.79
CA ILE A 186 27.28 -8.23 -15.01
C ILE A 186 26.16 -8.73 -15.93
N HIS A 187 26.01 -10.05 -16.00
CA HIS A 187 24.97 -10.69 -16.78
C HIS A 187 23.77 -11.06 -15.88
N TRP A 188 22.56 -10.94 -16.40
CA TRP A 188 21.33 -11.22 -15.65
C TRP A 188 21.31 -12.60 -14.99
N GLU A 189 21.92 -13.60 -15.63
CA GLU A 189 22.01 -14.94 -15.08
C GLU A 189 22.84 -15.01 -13.78
N GLN A 190 23.82 -14.14 -13.59
CA GLN A 190 24.60 -14.05 -12.35
C GLN A 190 23.73 -13.52 -11.20
N VAL A 191 22.83 -12.54 -11.49
CA VAL A 191 21.86 -12.06 -10.52
C VAL A 191 20.88 -13.17 -10.13
N ARG A 192 20.38 -13.92 -11.11
CA ARG A 192 19.49 -15.07 -10.86
C ARG A 192 20.12 -16.14 -9.96
N ARG A 193 21.42 -16.33 -10.05
CA ARG A 193 22.17 -17.30 -9.23
C ARG A 193 22.60 -16.74 -7.89
N GLY A 194 22.37 -15.44 -7.63
CA GLY A 194 22.82 -14.77 -6.41
C GLY A 194 24.32 -14.52 -6.36
N GLU A 195 25.01 -14.56 -7.50
CA GLU A 195 26.44 -14.26 -7.65
C GLU A 195 26.70 -12.75 -7.63
N GLU A 196 25.74 -11.96 -8.09
CA GLU A 196 25.74 -10.49 -8.12
C GLU A 196 24.40 -9.96 -7.63
N THR A 197 24.38 -8.69 -7.17
CA THR A 197 23.13 -8.05 -6.68
C THR A 197 22.34 -7.42 -7.84
N LEU A 198 21.02 -7.25 -7.62
CA LEU A 198 20.18 -6.52 -8.58
C LEU A 198 20.58 -5.04 -8.65
N GLU A 199 20.98 -4.46 -7.53
CA GLU A 199 21.43 -3.06 -7.43
C GLU A 199 22.67 -2.83 -8.28
N ASP A 200 23.67 -3.71 -8.21
CA ASP A 200 24.91 -3.63 -9.00
C ASP A 200 24.61 -3.82 -10.49
N PHE A 201 23.70 -4.75 -10.83
CA PHE A 201 23.27 -4.97 -12.21
C PHE A 201 22.58 -3.70 -12.77
N VAL A 202 21.66 -3.10 -12.04
CA VAL A 202 20.95 -1.88 -12.47
C VAL A 202 21.92 -0.70 -12.56
N ALA A 203 22.85 -0.56 -11.63
CA ALA A 203 23.81 0.53 -11.60
C ALA A 203 24.72 0.60 -12.84
N GLN A 204 25.02 -0.53 -13.48
CA GLN A 204 25.83 -0.58 -14.70
C GLN A 204 25.08 -0.22 -15.99
N LEU A 205 23.73 -0.15 -15.94
CA LEU A 205 22.92 0.13 -17.13
C LEU A 205 23.06 1.60 -17.55
N ASN A 206 23.22 1.82 -18.83
CA ASN A 206 23.24 3.19 -19.37
C ASN A 206 21.83 3.79 -19.46
N PRO A 207 21.71 5.12 -19.61
CA PRO A 207 20.40 5.78 -19.67
C PRO A 207 19.45 5.25 -20.75
N ALA A 208 19.97 4.80 -21.89
CA ALA A 208 19.14 4.24 -22.97
C ALA A 208 18.59 2.85 -22.59
N GLU A 209 19.37 2.04 -21.89
CA GLU A 209 18.94 0.74 -21.36
C GLU A 209 17.90 0.91 -20.25
N LEU A 210 18.10 1.87 -19.34
CA LEU A 210 17.14 2.19 -18.30
C LEU A 210 15.81 2.72 -18.87
N ASP A 211 15.87 3.63 -19.85
CA ASP A 211 14.68 4.12 -20.56
C ASP A 211 13.94 2.96 -21.25
N ALA A 212 14.65 2.08 -21.91
CA ALA A 212 14.04 0.94 -22.59
C ALA A 212 13.32 -0.03 -21.65
N ILE A 213 13.88 -0.30 -20.46
CA ILE A 213 13.22 -1.15 -19.44
C ILE A 213 11.95 -0.48 -18.92
N THR A 214 12.01 0.81 -18.62
CA THR A 214 10.87 1.52 -18.01
C THR A 214 9.75 1.82 -19.00
N ARG A 215 10.09 2.03 -20.26
CA ARG A 215 9.14 2.38 -21.32
C ARG A 215 8.52 1.17 -22.01
N GLY A 216 9.29 0.10 -22.13
CA GLY A 216 8.92 -1.06 -22.94
C GLY A 216 8.89 -0.79 -24.47
N GLU A 217 8.41 -1.75 -25.23
CA GLU A 217 8.25 -1.65 -26.68
C GLU A 217 6.82 -1.17 -27.01
N GLY A 218 6.72 0.00 -27.59
CA GLY A 218 5.43 0.61 -27.95
C GLY A 218 4.94 0.25 -29.37
N LYS A 219 5.73 -0.50 -30.15
CA LYS A 219 5.38 -0.85 -31.52
C LYS A 219 4.77 -2.25 -31.58
N MET A 220 3.65 -2.37 -32.28
CA MET A 220 2.97 -3.66 -32.51
C MET A 220 3.73 -4.62 -33.45
N ARG A 221 4.87 -4.22 -33.99
CA ARG A 221 5.75 -5.02 -34.84
C ARG A 221 7.18 -4.90 -34.34
N SER A 222 7.45 -5.52 -33.23
CA SER A 222 8.81 -5.66 -32.72
C SER A 222 9.51 -6.85 -33.35
N SER A 223 10.77 -6.69 -33.71
CA SER A 223 11.63 -7.83 -34.12
C SER A 223 11.88 -8.82 -32.96
N LEU A 224 11.42 -8.49 -31.74
CA LEU A 224 11.68 -9.22 -30.51
C LEU A 224 10.45 -10.00 -29.99
N GLY A 225 9.31 -9.82 -30.61
CA GLY A 225 8.06 -10.45 -30.16
C GLY A 225 7.12 -10.81 -31.29
N VAL A 226 6.00 -11.39 -30.98
CA VAL A 226 4.96 -11.75 -31.95
C VAL A 226 4.29 -10.47 -32.47
N ASP A 227 4.04 -10.41 -33.78
CA ASP A 227 3.27 -9.29 -34.36
C ASP A 227 1.94 -9.07 -33.63
N GLY A 228 1.70 -7.82 -33.29
CA GLY A 228 0.51 -7.43 -32.55
C GLY A 228 0.69 -7.34 -31.03
N ASN A 229 1.81 -7.73 -30.46
CA ASN A 229 2.12 -7.50 -29.06
C ASN A 229 2.62 -6.08 -28.85
N ALA A 230 1.92 -5.35 -28.00
CA ALA A 230 2.35 -4.05 -27.44
C ALA A 230 2.81 -4.25 -26.00
N GLY A 231 3.74 -3.41 -25.54
CA GLY A 231 4.14 -3.42 -24.13
C GLY A 231 5.12 -4.52 -23.74
N ILE A 232 5.88 -5.05 -24.69
CA ILE A 232 7.00 -5.95 -24.40
C ILE A 232 8.03 -5.20 -23.55
N LEU A 233 8.37 -5.74 -22.40
CA LEU A 233 9.35 -5.21 -21.46
C LEU A 233 10.67 -5.99 -21.52
N GLY A 234 11.68 -5.50 -20.81
CA GLY A 234 12.96 -6.20 -20.66
C GLY A 234 13.89 -6.06 -21.85
N GLY A 235 14.38 -7.15 -22.41
CA GLY A 235 15.43 -7.18 -23.42
C GLY A 235 15.12 -6.52 -24.78
N THR A 236 14.59 -5.31 -24.78
CA THR A 236 14.14 -4.56 -25.96
C THR A 236 15.27 -3.87 -26.74
N THR A 237 16.46 -3.78 -26.16
CA THR A 237 17.66 -3.25 -26.83
C THR A 237 18.73 -4.32 -26.96
N GLU A 238 19.67 -4.12 -27.90
CA GLU A 238 20.80 -5.02 -28.07
C GLU A 238 21.67 -5.12 -26.82
N GLY A 239 21.94 -3.98 -26.15
CA GLY A 239 22.71 -3.96 -24.90
C GLY A 239 22.05 -4.77 -23.78
N LEU A 240 20.73 -4.66 -23.60
CA LEU A 240 20.01 -5.46 -22.61
C LEU A 240 20.02 -6.95 -22.93
N ARG A 241 19.89 -7.32 -24.21
CA ARG A 241 19.99 -8.72 -24.64
C ARG A 241 21.37 -9.30 -24.39
N GLN A 242 22.45 -8.54 -24.71
CA GLN A 242 23.83 -8.94 -24.42
C GLN A 242 24.08 -9.14 -22.93
N LYS A 243 23.38 -8.36 -22.07
CA LYS A 243 23.39 -8.54 -20.62
C LYS A 243 22.44 -9.65 -20.13
N GLY A 244 21.76 -10.35 -21.05
CA GLY A 244 20.90 -11.49 -20.74
C GLY A 244 19.52 -11.12 -20.18
N VAL A 245 19.09 -9.86 -20.30
CA VAL A 245 17.74 -9.45 -19.85
C VAL A 245 16.71 -10.08 -20.78
N PRO A 246 15.79 -10.91 -20.26
CA PRO A 246 14.78 -11.56 -21.08
C PRO A 246 13.76 -10.55 -21.60
N VAL A 247 13.14 -10.89 -22.71
CA VAL A 247 11.95 -10.22 -23.23
C VAL A 247 10.73 -10.79 -22.52
N VAL A 248 9.89 -9.96 -21.91
CA VAL A 248 8.67 -10.34 -21.19
C VAL A 248 7.48 -9.51 -21.65
#